data_0c4e2f5f457dc9b07c692ca6775aa652
#
_entry.id   0c4e2f5f457dc9b07c692ca6775aa652
#
_cell.length_a   1.000
_cell.length_b   1.000
_cell.length_c   1.000
_cell.angle_alpha   90.00
_cell.angle_beta   90.00
_cell.angle_gamma   90.00
#
_symmetry.space_group_name_H-M   'P 1'
#
loop_
_entity.id
_entity.type
_entity.pdbx_description
1 polymer ?
#
loop_
_entity_poly.entity_id
_entity_poly.type
_entity_poly.pdbx_seq_one_letter_code
_entity_poly.pdbx_strand_id
1 'polypeptide(L)'
;MGAKVSTVMSSGGATSRRGPPTDFAGPAAGRERRLDIHVSAGADGIQATGRAWEHSVWRDARVLIAECPAPHLASSLEKALRTVAAGVARDRGWQGAGTVSFSLDDRSGVFRVINAQAQAHAQTAPMAEPEPLAAHVLEVRIDGCGDRRLPSIHLMVCGATRGEVLRRAYRALSELPGPAGVDRAFLMNRIASRAFCSGMTGRRLDQAVG
;
A
#
# COMPACT_ATOMS: atom_id res chain seq x y z
N MET A 1 18.26 -16.20 10.07
CA MET A 1 18.04 -14.77 9.78
C MET A 1 16.61 -14.41 10.20
N GLY A 2 16.49 -13.63 11.28
CA GLY A 2 15.23 -13.33 11.93
C GLY A 2 14.43 -12.28 11.14
N ALA A 3 13.12 -12.48 11.05
CA ALA A 3 12.20 -11.48 10.54
C ALA A 3 12.19 -10.28 11.49
N LYS A 4 12.57 -9.10 11.00
CA LYS A 4 12.34 -7.85 11.74
C LYS A 4 10.86 -7.49 11.59
N VAL A 5 10.11 -7.63 12.67
CA VAL A 5 8.78 -7.04 12.83
C VAL A 5 9.02 -5.64 13.40
N SER A 6 8.86 -4.61 12.59
CA SER A 6 8.90 -3.22 13.06
C SER A 6 7.48 -2.79 13.39
N THR A 7 7.15 -2.74 14.67
CA THR A 7 5.90 -2.14 15.16
C THR A 7 6.14 -0.66 15.38
N VAL A 8 5.60 0.18 14.51
CA VAL A 8 5.60 1.63 14.72
C VAL A 8 4.32 1.99 15.47
N MET A 9 4.44 2.27 16.76
CA MET A 9 3.37 2.86 17.56
C MET A 9 3.39 4.37 17.35
N SER A 10 2.43 4.90 16.60
CA SER A 10 2.22 6.34 16.49
C SER A 10 1.28 6.80 17.59
N SER A 11 1.83 7.46 18.62
CA SER A 11 1.04 8.19 19.61
C SER A 11 0.59 9.51 18.99
N GLY A 12 -0.72 9.76 18.97
CA GLY A 12 -1.31 10.95 18.39
C GLY A 12 -0.86 12.25 19.07
N GLY A 13 -0.18 13.08 18.30
CA GLY A 13 0.03 14.51 18.56
C GLY A 13 -0.92 15.31 17.69
N ALA A 14 -1.71 16.18 18.31
CA ALA A 14 -2.75 16.97 17.71
C ALA A 14 -2.25 18.06 16.76
N THR A 15 -3.18 18.48 15.89
CA THR A 15 -3.29 19.74 15.15
C THR A 15 -2.71 19.80 13.75
N SER A 16 -3.53 19.49 12.78
CA SER A 16 -3.81 20.39 11.67
C SER A 16 -5.16 20.04 11.05
N ARG A 17 -6.12 20.92 11.19
CA ARG A 17 -7.44 20.87 10.54
C ARG A 17 -7.26 21.16 9.05
N ARG A 18 -7.03 20.15 8.26
CA ARG A 18 -7.53 20.02 6.89
C ARG A 18 -7.99 18.58 6.78
N GLY A 19 -9.30 18.42 6.70
CA GLY A 19 -9.92 17.13 6.42
C GLY A 19 -9.31 16.54 5.15
N PRO A 20 -9.23 15.22 5.01
CA PRO A 20 -8.87 14.59 3.76
C PRO A 20 -9.82 15.12 2.68
N PRO A 21 -9.36 15.31 1.44
CA PRO A 21 -10.25 15.65 0.34
C PRO A 21 -11.34 14.58 0.27
N THR A 22 -12.58 15.01 0.42
CA THR A 22 -13.80 14.20 0.58
C THR A 22 -14.28 13.58 -0.74
N ASP A 23 -13.41 13.35 -1.71
CA ASP A 23 -13.72 12.67 -2.97
C ASP A 23 -12.98 11.33 -3.14
N PHE A 24 -12.83 10.57 -2.05
CA PHE A 24 -12.49 9.16 -2.16
C PHE A 24 -13.75 8.33 -2.45
N ALA A 25 -14.33 8.53 -3.62
CA ALA A 25 -15.15 7.47 -4.19
C ALA A 25 -14.26 6.22 -4.27
N GLY A 26 -14.62 5.18 -3.53
CA GLY A 26 -13.98 3.89 -3.64
C GLY A 26 -13.90 3.47 -5.12
N PRO A 27 -12.99 2.55 -5.52
CA PRO A 27 -12.80 2.19 -6.91
C PRO A 27 -14.15 1.89 -7.57
N ALA A 28 -14.42 2.56 -8.68
CA ALA A 28 -15.63 2.34 -9.47
C ALA A 28 -15.71 0.86 -9.90
N ALA A 29 -16.91 0.37 -10.01
CA ALA A 29 -17.29 -1.04 -10.23
C ALA A 29 -16.23 -1.96 -10.89
N GLY A 30 -15.63 -2.82 -10.11
CA GLY A 30 -15.33 -4.21 -10.49
C GLY A 30 -13.95 -4.54 -11.06
N ARG A 31 -13.14 -3.61 -11.61
CA ARG A 31 -11.89 -3.94 -12.32
C ARG A 31 -10.73 -2.99 -12.09
N GLU A 32 -10.93 -1.93 -11.34
CA GLU A 32 -9.89 -0.93 -11.10
C GLU A 32 -8.97 -1.39 -9.97
N ARG A 33 -7.67 -1.33 -10.25
CA ARG A 33 -6.57 -1.50 -9.29
C ARG A 33 -6.09 -0.13 -8.87
N ARG A 34 -5.67 0.01 -7.63
CA ARG A 34 -5.00 1.23 -7.15
C ARG A 34 -3.54 0.96 -6.95
N LEU A 35 -2.73 1.76 -7.61
CA LEU A 35 -1.28 1.64 -7.61
C LEU A 35 -0.65 2.95 -7.16
N ASP A 36 0.41 2.85 -6.35
CA ASP A 36 1.23 3.98 -5.95
C ASP A 36 2.64 3.85 -6.52
N ILE A 37 3.14 4.95 -7.06
CA ILE A 37 4.52 5.11 -7.50
C ILE A 37 5.18 6.17 -6.63
N HIS A 38 6.26 5.80 -5.96
CA HIS A 38 7.07 6.75 -5.21
C HIS A 38 8.00 7.51 -6.15
N VAL A 39 8.19 8.79 -5.86
CA VAL A 39 9.05 9.68 -6.63
C VAL A 39 9.98 10.40 -5.68
N SER A 40 11.25 10.52 -6.08
CA SER A 40 12.24 11.35 -5.41
C SER A 40 12.64 12.49 -6.35
N ALA A 41 12.67 13.70 -5.82
CA ALA A 41 13.12 14.91 -6.50
C ALA A 41 14.27 15.53 -5.69
N GLY A 42 15.46 15.54 -6.25
CA GLY A 42 16.67 16.01 -5.60
C GLY A 42 17.66 16.61 -6.58
N ALA A 43 18.92 16.74 -6.14
CA ALA A 43 20.01 17.30 -6.97
C ALA A 43 20.23 16.52 -8.27
N ASP A 44 20.01 15.21 -8.24
CA ASP A 44 20.16 14.31 -9.39
C ASP A 44 18.94 14.33 -10.32
N GLY A 45 17.98 15.21 -10.07
CA GLY A 45 16.73 15.34 -10.84
C GLY A 45 15.54 14.63 -10.20
N ILE A 46 14.51 14.38 -11.02
CA ILE A 46 13.26 13.75 -10.59
C ILE A 46 13.17 12.36 -11.17
N GLN A 47 13.01 11.36 -10.32
CA GLN A 47 12.92 9.97 -10.74
C GLN A 47 11.92 9.19 -9.88
N ALA A 48 11.26 8.21 -10.50
CA ALA A 48 10.44 7.25 -9.76
C ALA A 48 11.36 6.24 -9.06
N THR A 49 11.12 6.01 -7.77
CA THR A 49 11.91 5.09 -6.93
C THR A 49 11.15 3.78 -6.68
N GLY A 50 11.89 2.71 -6.47
CA GLY A 50 11.33 1.40 -6.13
C GLY A 50 10.38 0.81 -7.19
N ARG A 51 9.60 -0.18 -6.79
CA ARG A 51 8.58 -0.86 -7.60
C ARG A 51 7.19 -0.28 -7.30
N ALA A 52 6.22 -0.59 -8.17
CA ALA A 52 4.83 -0.20 -7.95
C ALA A 52 4.24 -0.88 -6.71
N TRP A 53 3.60 -0.11 -5.85
CA TRP A 53 2.79 -0.60 -4.74
C TRP A 53 1.35 -0.77 -5.18
N GLU A 54 0.68 -1.81 -4.70
CA GLU A 54 -0.75 -2.02 -4.91
C GLU A 54 -1.51 -2.02 -3.61
N HIS A 55 -2.61 -1.29 -3.57
CA HIS A 55 -3.58 -1.34 -2.49
C HIS A 55 -4.52 -2.52 -2.71
N SER A 56 -4.15 -3.69 -2.16
CA SER A 56 -4.74 -4.97 -2.50
C SER A 56 -6.05 -5.27 -1.78
N VAL A 57 -6.21 -4.81 -0.54
CA VAL A 57 -7.41 -5.05 0.28
C VAL A 57 -7.90 -3.75 0.88
N TRP A 58 -9.21 -3.52 0.73
CA TRP A 58 -9.90 -2.33 1.22
C TRP A 58 -11.07 -2.71 2.12
N ARG A 59 -11.36 -1.86 3.09
CA ARG A 59 -12.56 -1.92 3.90
C ARG A 59 -12.94 -0.50 4.35
N ASP A 60 -14.21 -0.13 4.19
CA ASP A 60 -14.73 1.19 4.60
C ASP A 60 -13.85 2.36 4.10
N ALA A 61 -13.51 2.35 2.81
CA ALA A 61 -12.63 3.31 2.13
C ALA A 61 -11.18 3.39 2.68
N ARG A 62 -10.75 2.43 3.52
CA ARG A 62 -9.39 2.33 4.05
C ARG A 62 -8.62 1.19 3.42
N VAL A 63 -7.33 1.42 3.18
CA VAL A 63 -6.40 0.37 2.74
C VAL A 63 -6.01 -0.45 3.95
N LEU A 64 -6.29 -1.75 3.92
CA LEU A 64 -5.88 -2.68 4.96
C LEU A 64 -4.65 -3.48 4.58
N ILE A 65 -4.44 -3.78 3.29
CA ILE A 65 -3.24 -4.43 2.79
C ILE A 65 -2.73 -3.68 1.57
N ALA A 66 -1.43 -3.35 1.60
CA ALA A 66 -0.68 -2.91 0.44
C ALA A 66 0.50 -3.85 0.19
N GLU A 67 0.84 -4.12 -1.07
CA GLU A 67 1.94 -5.02 -1.42
C GLU A 67 2.83 -4.45 -2.53
N CYS A 68 4.10 -4.77 -2.44
CA CYS A 68 5.14 -4.39 -3.42
C CYS A 68 6.03 -5.61 -3.71
N PRO A 69 6.32 -5.91 -4.98
CA PRO A 69 5.75 -5.29 -6.17
C PRO A 69 4.28 -5.64 -6.38
N ALA A 70 3.55 -4.79 -7.09
CA ALA A 70 2.16 -5.04 -7.48
C ALA A 70 2.05 -6.37 -8.23
N PRO A 71 1.19 -7.33 -7.77
CA PRO A 71 1.08 -8.64 -8.40
C PRO A 71 0.65 -8.55 -9.87
N HIS A 72 1.25 -9.36 -10.73
CA HIS A 72 0.92 -9.48 -12.15
C HIS A 72 0.92 -8.15 -12.93
N LEU A 73 1.60 -7.12 -12.45
CA LEU A 73 1.77 -5.87 -13.20
C LEU A 73 2.83 -6.09 -14.29
N ALA A 74 2.45 -5.90 -15.56
CA ALA A 74 3.38 -6.02 -16.67
C ALA A 74 4.49 -4.96 -16.57
N SER A 75 5.74 -5.36 -16.83
CA SER A 75 6.91 -4.47 -16.70
C SER A 75 6.82 -3.23 -17.61
N SER A 76 6.22 -3.37 -18.80
CA SER A 76 5.98 -2.24 -19.71
C SER A 76 5.01 -1.23 -19.12
N LEU A 77 3.95 -1.71 -18.46
CA LEU A 77 2.96 -0.86 -17.82
C LEU A 77 3.54 -0.19 -16.56
N GLU A 78 4.29 -0.94 -15.75
CA GLU A 78 5.01 -0.35 -14.60
C GLU A 78 5.96 0.77 -15.06
N LYS A 79 6.69 0.56 -16.16
CA LYS A 79 7.57 1.58 -16.73
C LYS A 79 6.77 2.83 -17.17
N ALA A 80 5.62 2.66 -17.81
CA ALA A 80 4.76 3.76 -18.21
C ALA A 80 4.25 4.56 -17.00
N LEU A 81 3.76 3.87 -15.96
CA LEU A 81 3.34 4.50 -14.70
C LEU A 81 4.46 5.32 -14.06
N ARG A 82 5.68 4.77 -13.99
CA ARG A 82 6.86 5.46 -13.45
C ARG A 82 7.22 6.71 -14.27
N THR A 83 7.14 6.63 -15.59
CA THR A 83 7.39 7.77 -16.48
C THR A 83 6.39 8.89 -16.24
N VAL A 84 5.09 8.55 -16.14
CA VAL A 84 4.04 9.53 -15.86
C VAL A 84 4.20 10.12 -14.46
N ALA A 85 4.52 9.30 -13.45
CA ALA A 85 4.74 9.79 -12.08
C ALA A 85 5.88 10.81 -11.99
N ALA A 86 7.01 10.54 -12.66
CA ALA A 86 8.12 11.49 -12.71
C ALA A 86 7.74 12.77 -13.48
N GLY A 87 6.93 12.66 -14.53
CA GLY A 87 6.36 13.81 -15.26
C GLY A 87 5.51 14.69 -14.35
N VAL A 88 4.54 14.09 -13.64
CA VAL A 88 3.66 14.81 -12.70
C VAL A 88 4.46 15.55 -11.61
N ALA A 89 5.50 14.93 -11.08
CA ALA A 89 6.35 15.54 -10.07
C ALA A 89 7.14 16.74 -10.66
N ARG A 90 7.61 16.61 -11.90
CA ARG A 90 8.32 17.69 -12.60
C ARG A 90 7.41 18.87 -12.87
N ASP A 91 6.22 18.62 -13.43
CA ASP A 91 5.25 19.66 -13.79
C ASP A 91 4.75 20.43 -12.57
N ARG A 92 4.78 19.79 -11.40
CA ARG A 92 4.40 20.43 -10.12
C ARG A 92 5.57 21.01 -9.33
N GLY A 93 6.78 20.95 -9.87
CA GLY A 93 7.98 21.48 -9.22
C GLY A 93 8.30 20.83 -7.87
N TRP A 94 8.09 19.51 -7.73
CA TRP A 94 8.33 18.83 -6.46
C TRP A 94 9.79 18.90 -6.04
N GLN A 95 9.98 18.98 -4.73
CA GLN A 95 11.26 18.83 -4.06
C GLN A 95 11.11 17.78 -2.96
N GLY A 96 12.07 16.88 -2.83
CA GLY A 96 12.02 15.77 -1.89
C GLY A 96 11.20 14.58 -2.38
N ALA A 97 10.64 13.83 -1.46
CA ALA A 97 9.86 12.63 -1.78
C ALA A 97 8.40 12.94 -2.05
N GLY A 98 7.73 12.06 -2.79
CA GLY A 98 6.30 12.15 -3.02
C GLY A 98 5.73 10.84 -3.53
N THR A 99 4.42 10.80 -3.66
CA THR A 99 3.69 9.63 -4.17
C THR A 99 2.66 10.06 -5.19
N VAL A 100 2.65 9.37 -6.33
CA VAL A 100 1.62 9.51 -7.35
C VAL A 100 0.78 8.24 -7.36
N SER A 101 -0.52 8.42 -7.13
CA SER A 101 -1.49 7.32 -7.10
C SER A 101 -2.23 7.22 -8.42
N PHE A 102 -2.40 6.00 -8.88
CA PHE A 102 -3.06 5.66 -10.13
C PHE A 102 -4.25 4.75 -9.92
N SER A 103 -5.26 4.92 -10.75
CA SER A 103 -6.29 3.92 -11.01
C SER A 103 -5.96 3.25 -12.35
N LEU A 104 -5.90 1.93 -12.36
CA LEU A 104 -5.60 1.10 -13.52
C LEU A 104 -6.78 0.17 -13.80
N ASP A 105 -7.31 0.21 -15.02
CA ASP A 105 -8.20 -0.84 -15.52
C ASP A 105 -7.35 -2.04 -16.00
N ASP A 106 -7.45 -3.13 -15.26
CA ASP A 106 -6.61 -4.33 -15.48
C ASP A 106 -6.90 -5.06 -16.81
N ARG A 107 -8.05 -4.79 -17.43
CA ARG A 107 -8.42 -5.42 -18.71
C ARG A 107 -7.88 -4.66 -19.92
N SER A 108 -8.07 -3.35 -19.89
CA SER A 108 -7.66 -2.48 -21.02
C SER A 108 -6.21 -2.00 -20.89
N GLY A 109 -5.62 -2.06 -19.68
CA GLY A 109 -4.33 -1.46 -19.38
C GLY A 109 -4.38 0.08 -19.32
N VAL A 110 -5.57 0.67 -19.44
CA VAL A 110 -5.75 2.12 -19.33
C VAL A 110 -5.61 2.54 -17.87
N PHE A 111 -4.80 3.56 -17.64
CA PHE A 111 -4.61 4.10 -16.29
C PHE A 111 -4.77 5.63 -16.28
N ARG A 112 -5.08 6.17 -15.10
CA ARG A 112 -5.21 7.60 -14.83
C ARG A 112 -4.59 7.96 -13.49
N VAL A 113 -4.05 9.15 -13.38
CA VAL A 113 -3.62 9.72 -12.09
C VAL A 113 -4.88 10.09 -11.30
N ILE A 114 -4.97 9.61 -10.06
CA ILE A 114 -6.08 9.92 -9.15
C ILE A 114 -5.64 10.82 -8.00
N ASN A 115 -4.36 10.78 -7.64
CA ASN A 115 -3.81 11.62 -6.60
C ASN A 115 -2.30 11.85 -6.83
N ALA A 116 -1.77 12.96 -6.35
CA ALA A 116 -0.34 13.23 -6.37
C ALA A 116 0.01 14.15 -5.21
N GLN A 117 0.80 13.64 -4.27
CA GLN A 117 1.17 14.32 -3.02
C GLN A 117 2.69 14.36 -2.87
N ALA A 118 3.25 15.57 -2.77
CA ALA A 118 4.60 15.74 -2.26
C ALA A 118 4.57 15.54 -0.73
N GLN A 119 5.55 14.83 -0.20
CA GLN A 119 5.75 14.75 1.24
C GLN A 119 6.45 16.03 1.68
N ALA A 120 5.73 16.89 2.42
CA ALA A 120 6.36 18.03 3.07
C ALA A 120 7.37 17.49 4.09
N HIS A 121 8.63 17.94 3.97
CA HIS A 121 9.80 17.63 4.81
C HIS A 121 9.54 16.79 6.07
N ALA A 122 10.04 15.58 6.03
CA ALA A 122 10.59 14.81 7.15
C ALA A 122 9.79 14.78 8.47
N GLN A 123 8.61 14.15 8.48
CA GLN A 123 8.07 13.58 9.73
C GLN A 123 7.37 12.22 9.54
N THR A 124 7.23 11.76 8.33
CA THR A 124 7.04 10.34 8.08
C THR A 124 8.31 9.90 7.37
N ALA A 125 9.10 9.07 8.04
CA ALA A 125 10.19 8.39 7.36
C ALA A 125 9.62 7.86 6.05
N PRO A 126 10.29 8.05 4.89
CA PRO A 126 9.88 7.37 3.68
C PRO A 126 9.65 5.93 4.12
N MET A 127 8.49 5.37 3.76
CA MET A 127 8.25 3.95 3.99
C MET A 127 9.56 3.27 3.64
N ALA A 128 10.27 2.76 4.66
CA ALA A 128 11.67 2.37 4.52
C ALA A 128 11.75 1.58 3.22
N GLU A 129 12.53 2.08 2.26
CA GLU A 129 12.73 1.32 1.02
C GLU A 129 13.04 -0.10 1.48
N PRO A 130 12.31 -1.10 1.00
CA PRO A 130 12.56 -2.47 1.42
C PRO A 130 14.05 -2.69 1.26
N GLU A 131 14.68 -3.21 2.31
CA GLU A 131 16.14 -3.50 2.26
C GLU A 131 16.44 -4.10 0.88
N PRO A 132 17.51 -3.73 0.21
CA PRO A 132 17.79 -4.10 -1.19
C PRO A 132 17.73 -5.62 -1.49
N LEU A 133 17.61 -6.42 -0.46
CA LEU A 133 17.45 -7.88 -0.52
C LEU A 133 15.99 -8.37 -0.42
N ALA A 134 15.01 -7.52 -0.13
CA ALA A 134 13.61 -7.95 -0.05
C ALA A 134 12.94 -7.81 -1.42
N ALA A 135 12.68 -8.95 -2.09
CA ALA A 135 11.99 -8.96 -3.37
C ALA A 135 10.49 -8.64 -3.25
N HIS A 136 9.89 -8.87 -2.06
CA HIS A 136 8.47 -8.66 -1.78
C HIS A 136 8.25 -8.07 -0.40
N VAL A 137 7.30 -7.13 -0.31
CA VAL A 137 6.87 -6.48 0.92
C VAL A 137 5.34 -6.50 0.99
N LEU A 138 4.81 -6.75 2.17
CA LEU A 138 3.39 -6.63 2.49
C LEU A 138 3.25 -5.71 3.69
N GLU A 139 2.47 -4.65 3.54
CA GLU A 139 2.05 -3.79 4.63
C GLU A 139 0.62 -4.15 5.01
N VAL A 140 0.40 -4.42 6.29
CA VAL A 140 -0.92 -4.69 6.86
C VAL A 140 -1.24 -3.61 7.89
N ARG A 141 -2.40 -2.98 7.76
CA ARG A 141 -2.89 -1.95 8.66
C ARG A 141 -4.09 -2.47 9.44
N ILE A 142 -4.03 -2.37 10.75
CA ILE A 142 -5.10 -2.74 11.66
C ILE A 142 -5.42 -1.50 12.48
N ASP A 143 -6.56 -0.90 12.25
CA ASP A 143 -7.02 0.21 13.06
C ASP A 143 -7.72 -0.31 14.32
N GLY A 144 -7.50 0.36 15.43
CA GLY A 144 -8.21 0.07 16.68
C GLY A 144 -9.71 0.24 16.45
N CYS A 145 -10.44 -0.85 16.60
CA CYS A 145 -11.85 -1.09 16.29
C CYS A 145 -12.78 0.06 16.75
N GLY A 146 -12.92 1.13 15.93
CA GLY A 146 -13.83 2.24 16.21
C GLY A 146 -13.45 3.17 17.37
N ASP A 147 -12.56 2.76 18.24
CA ASP A 147 -12.05 3.58 19.34
C ASP A 147 -10.78 4.30 18.90
N ARG A 148 -10.89 5.61 18.70
CA ARG A 148 -9.75 6.50 18.37
C ARG A 148 -8.63 6.50 19.44
N ARG A 149 -8.85 5.86 20.57
CA ARG A 149 -7.87 5.72 21.66
C ARG A 149 -6.96 4.51 21.49
N LEU A 150 -7.34 3.56 20.63
CA LEU A 150 -6.50 2.40 20.37
C LEU A 150 -5.51 2.73 19.24
N PRO A 151 -4.22 2.40 19.43
CA PRO A 151 -3.21 2.67 18.42
C PRO A 151 -3.46 1.82 17.17
N SER A 152 -3.26 2.43 16.00
CA SER A 152 -3.20 1.67 14.75
C SER A 152 -1.93 0.82 14.72
N ILE A 153 -2.05 -0.43 14.33
CA ILE A 153 -0.92 -1.35 14.16
C ILE A 153 -0.58 -1.38 12.66
N HIS A 154 0.68 -1.05 12.37
CA HIS A 154 1.26 -1.21 11.05
C HIS A 154 2.24 -2.38 11.10
N LEU A 155 1.91 -3.45 10.39
CA LEU A 155 2.76 -4.62 10.26
C LEU A 155 3.39 -4.61 8.86
N MET A 156 4.71 -4.50 8.81
CA MET A 156 5.46 -4.62 7.56
C MET A 156 6.20 -5.96 7.54
N VAL A 157 5.99 -6.72 6.49
CA VAL A 157 6.58 -8.06 6.30
C VAL A 157 7.33 -8.12 4.99
N CYS A 158 8.59 -8.54 5.05
CA CYS A 158 9.47 -8.65 3.89
C CYS A 158 9.88 -10.11 3.65
N GLY A 159 10.15 -10.44 2.40
CA GLY A 159 10.64 -11.78 2.03
C GLY A 159 11.11 -11.87 0.58
N ALA A 160 11.74 -13.00 0.24
CA ALA A 160 12.25 -13.25 -1.10
C ALA A 160 11.13 -13.55 -2.10
N THR A 161 10.02 -14.10 -1.63
CA THR A 161 8.86 -14.43 -2.48
C THR A 161 7.57 -13.94 -1.85
N ARG A 162 6.56 -13.67 -2.70
CA ARG A 162 5.22 -13.29 -2.23
C ARG A 162 4.62 -14.35 -1.30
N GLY A 163 4.74 -15.64 -1.64
CA GLY A 163 4.23 -16.72 -0.80
C GLY A 163 4.87 -16.77 0.59
N GLU A 164 6.17 -16.48 0.69
CA GLU A 164 6.86 -16.36 1.98
C GLU A 164 6.30 -15.21 2.79
N VAL A 165 6.13 -14.05 2.18
CA VAL A 165 5.58 -12.85 2.84
C VAL A 165 4.18 -13.10 3.35
N LEU A 166 3.31 -13.75 2.58
CA LEU A 166 1.95 -14.09 3.00
C LEU A 166 1.94 -15.02 4.22
N ARG A 167 2.79 -16.07 4.23
CA ARG A 167 2.90 -16.99 5.38
C ARG A 167 3.41 -16.28 6.63
N ARG A 168 4.41 -15.40 6.47
CA ARG A 168 4.95 -14.60 7.58
C ARG A 168 3.90 -13.62 8.13
N ALA A 169 3.16 -12.94 7.25
CA ALA A 169 2.10 -12.02 7.64
C ALA A 169 0.97 -12.74 8.40
N TYR A 170 0.54 -13.90 7.92
CA TYR A 170 -0.46 -14.72 8.59
C TYR A 170 0.00 -15.11 10.00
N ARG A 171 1.24 -15.58 10.15
CA ARG A 171 1.82 -15.92 11.45
C ARG A 171 1.86 -14.70 12.37
N ALA A 172 2.41 -13.58 11.90
CA ALA A 172 2.50 -12.35 12.69
C ALA A 172 1.13 -11.87 13.16
N LEU A 173 0.10 -11.94 12.30
CA LEU A 173 -1.27 -11.62 12.67
C LEU A 173 -1.83 -12.58 13.73
N SER A 174 -1.50 -13.88 13.67
CA SER A 174 -1.95 -14.87 14.66
C SER A 174 -1.31 -14.67 16.03
N GLU A 175 -0.09 -14.15 16.07
CA GLU A 175 0.71 -13.94 17.29
C GLU A 175 0.49 -12.54 17.91
N LEU A 176 -0.24 -11.63 17.24
CA LEU A 176 -0.52 -10.30 17.80
C LEU A 176 -1.27 -10.41 19.14
N PRO A 177 -0.78 -9.75 20.20
CA PRO A 177 -1.48 -9.71 21.47
C PRO A 177 -2.80 -8.93 21.38
N GLY A 178 -3.75 -9.28 22.25
CA GLY A 178 -5.03 -8.60 22.36
C GLY A 178 -6.21 -9.33 21.70
N PRO A 179 -7.44 -8.83 21.90
CA PRO A 179 -8.61 -9.45 21.34
C PRO A 179 -8.49 -9.45 19.80
N ALA A 180 -8.89 -10.56 19.19
CA ALA A 180 -8.99 -10.66 17.75
C ALA A 180 -10.11 -9.71 17.29
N GLY A 181 -9.76 -8.45 17.02
CA GLY A 181 -10.69 -7.50 16.41
C GLY A 181 -11.20 -8.04 15.08
N VAL A 182 -12.35 -7.56 14.65
CA VAL A 182 -12.99 -7.94 13.37
C VAL A 182 -12.02 -7.84 12.19
N ASP A 183 -11.12 -6.86 12.22
CA ASP A 183 -10.14 -6.65 11.16
C ASP A 183 -9.06 -7.74 11.13
N ARG A 184 -8.60 -8.26 12.28
CA ARG A 184 -7.59 -9.31 12.32
C ARG A 184 -8.10 -10.61 11.70
N ALA A 185 -9.28 -11.07 12.10
CA ALA A 185 -9.88 -12.27 11.53
C ALA A 185 -10.16 -12.12 10.03
N PHE A 186 -10.67 -10.96 9.63
CA PHE A 186 -10.89 -10.62 8.23
C PHE A 186 -9.58 -10.68 7.43
N LEU A 187 -8.52 -10.04 7.91
CA LEU A 187 -7.21 -10.00 7.25
C LEU A 187 -6.58 -11.40 7.14
N MET A 188 -6.66 -12.20 8.20
CA MET A 188 -6.16 -13.59 8.17
C MET A 188 -6.91 -14.42 7.12
N ASN A 189 -8.24 -14.32 7.07
CA ASN A 189 -9.04 -15.01 6.07
C ASN A 189 -8.70 -14.55 4.65
N ARG A 190 -8.49 -13.25 4.44
CA ARG A 190 -8.08 -12.70 3.13
C ARG A 190 -6.72 -13.22 2.70
N ILE A 191 -5.71 -13.12 3.55
CA ILE A 191 -4.34 -13.60 3.27
C ILE A 191 -4.31 -15.10 2.99
N ALA A 192 -5.13 -15.89 3.68
CA ALA A 192 -5.22 -17.34 3.47
C ALA A 192 -6.07 -17.75 2.27
N SER A 193 -6.87 -16.84 1.69
CA SER A 193 -7.75 -17.18 0.58
C SER A 193 -6.96 -17.55 -0.68
N ARG A 194 -7.43 -18.57 -1.41
CA ARG A 194 -6.83 -18.99 -2.67
C ARG A 194 -6.77 -17.86 -3.69
N ALA A 195 -7.80 -17.02 -3.72
CA ALA A 195 -7.89 -15.88 -4.61
C ALA A 195 -6.76 -14.88 -4.34
N PHE A 196 -6.54 -14.50 -3.08
CA PHE A 196 -5.44 -13.60 -2.73
C PHE A 196 -4.07 -14.23 -2.95
N CYS A 197 -3.91 -15.51 -2.58
CA CYS A 197 -2.66 -16.24 -2.82
C CYS A 197 -2.29 -16.30 -4.31
N SER A 198 -3.28 -16.38 -5.21
CA SER A 198 -3.05 -16.35 -6.67
C SER A 198 -2.82 -14.94 -7.24
N GLY A 199 -2.81 -13.89 -6.41
CA GLY A 199 -2.56 -12.52 -6.83
C GLY A 199 -3.80 -11.75 -7.26
N MET A 200 -5.01 -12.24 -6.95
CA MET A 200 -6.22 -11.43 -7.11
C MET A 200 -6.25 -10.32 -6.07
N THR A 201 -6.56 -9.11 -6.50
CA THR A 201 -6.56 -7.91 -5.68
C THR A 201 -7.83 -7.09 -5.89
N GLY A 202 -8.10 -6.15 -4.99
CA GLY A 202 -9.25 -5.25 -5.09
C GLY A 202 -10.58 -5.99 -5.12
N ARG A 203 -11.54 -5.46 -5.87
CA ARG A 203 -12.91 -6.02 -5.94
C ARG A 203 -13.00 -7.43 -6.54
N ARG A 204 -12.04 -7.85 -7.35
CA ARG A 204 -12.00 -9.25 -7.81
C ARG A 204 -11.85 -10.22 -6.65
N LEU A 205 -11.08 -9.83 -5.65
CA LEU A 205 -10.92 -10.59 -4.43
C LEU A 205 -12.23 -10.65 -3.64
N ASP A 206 -12.97 -9.55 -3.55
CA ASP A 206 -14.24 -9.49 -2.81
C ASP A 206 -15.31 -10.36 -3.45
N GLN A 207 -15.35 -10.45 -4.78
CA GLN A 207 -16.27 -11.31 -5.52
C GLN A 207 -15.93 -12.81 -5.44
N ALA A 208 -14.64 -13.15 -5.24
CA ALA A 208 -14.17 -14.54 -5.19
C ALA A 208 -14.25 -15.18 -3.80
N VAL A 209 -14.47 -14.38 -2.75
CA VAL A 209 -14.45 -14.80 -1.34
C VAL A 209 -15.81 -14.58 -0.67
N GLY A 210 -16.84 -14.09 -1.43
CA GLY A 210 -18.22 -13.91 -1.00
C GLY A 210 -19.05 -15.18 -0.98
#